data_126d9dfe7147f5bbd58e0c0d3ed406ee
#
_entry.id   126d9dfe7147f5bbd58e0c0d3ed406ee
#
_cell.length_a   1.000
_cell.length_b   1.000
_cell.length_c   1.000
_cell.angle_alpha   90.00
_cell.angle_beta   90.00
_cell.angle_gamma   90.00
#
_symmetry.space_group_name_H-M   'P 1'
#
loop_
_entity.id
_entity.type
_entity.pdbx_description
1 polymer ?
#
loop_
_entity_poly.entity_id
_entity_poly.type
_entity_poly.pdbx_seq_one_letter_code
_entity_poly.pdbx_strand_id
1 'polypeptide(L)'
;MASLFQDAHSGRYRIRFRYGGQPYNRSLTTSDRQEAETVRSRVEETLRLLTRGRLEIPADADPGTFVLTDGKRNGKPSPSVVHSLNDLFKVYQEKLPAGTKEATTLQGEARHIKHLLRHIGANRIAQTIKGNDIQRYVEKRLQESWHGKPIRPDTIKKELTTFRLIWNWAVNQGYLKGIAPMKGIKFPKRDQKPPFMTHDEIQRTIVRGGLPMEKQNELWECLFLNRAEVQDVLDDVKKTARRSFVYPMFVFAAHTGARRSEILRSQIDDFDFHSRTVLIREKKKSRTKAITYRRVPMTSLFCDVMRAWFDNHPGGQFTICDGSHTTYPMSPFAAHDHFKRTLRGSKWEKIRGFHTFRHSFASNLAAASVDQRIIDEWMGHQTEEMRKRYRHLFPDQQRAAIDSVFGRNGK
;
A
#
# COMPACT_ATOMS: atom_id res chain seq x y z
N MET A 1 -56.04 14.15 -6.37
CA MET A 1 -56.62 13.76 -7.67
C MET A 1 -55.57 13.93 -8.76
N ALA A 2 -55.48 12.99 -9.65
CA ALA A 2 -54.61 13.07 -10.84
C ALA A 2 -55.42 13.51 -12.07
N SER A 3 -54.83 14.35 -12.92
CA SER A 3 -55.45 14.87 -14.16
C SER A 3 -54.61 14.49 -15.37
N LEU A 4 -55.32 14.17 -16.48
CA LEU A 4 -54.69 13.86 -17.75
C LEU A 4 -54.87 15.03 -18.71
N PHE A 5 -53.90 15.27 -19.53
CA PHE A 5 -53.96 16.20 -20.67
C PHE A 5 -53.09 15.67 -21.81
N GLN A 6 -53.51 15.95 -23.04
CA GLN A 6 -52.75 15.55 -24.21
C GLN A 6 -51.79 16.67 -24.62
N ASP A 7 -50.55 16.31 -24.87
CA ASP A 7 -49.53 17.22 -25.34
C ASP A 7 -49.75 17.52 -26.83
N ALA A 8 -49.96 18.82 -27.17
CA ALA A 8 -50.32 19.25 -28.52
C ALA A 8 -49.24 18.95 -29.58
N HIS A 9 -47.98 18.85 -29.21
CA HIS A 9 -46.87 18.65 -30.14
C HIS A 9 -46.57 17.17 -30.37
N SER A 10 -46.63 16.35 -29.32
CA SER A 10 -46.27 14.94 -29.39
C SER A 10 -47.46 14.00 -29.52
N GLY A 11 -48.70 14.48 -29.31
CA GLY A 11 -49.90 13.67 -29.27
C GLY A 11 -50.00 12.71 -28.10
N ARG A 12 -48.99 12.66 -27.24
CA ARG A 12 -48.93 11.77 -26.08
C ARG A 12 -49.64 12.35 -24.88
N TYR A 13 -50.20 11.48 -24.04
CA TYR A 13 -50.79 11.91 -22.80
C TYR A 13 -49.72 12.28 -21.74
N ARG A 14 -50.06 13.24 -20.90
CA ARG A 14 -49.32 13.65 -19.72
C ARG A 14 -50.23 13.56 -18.50
N ILE A 15 -49.66 13.15 -17.36
CA ILE A 15 -50.36 13.09 -16.10
C ILE A 15 -49.80 14.10 -15.11
N ARG A 16 -50.71 14.82 -14.44
CA ARG A 16 -50.37 15.77 -13.35
C ARG A 16 -51.03 15.28 -12.07
N PHE A 17 -50.27 15.24 -10.98
CA PHE A 17 -50.76 14.94 -9.64
C PHE A 17 -49.96 15.71 -8.59
N ARG A 18 -50.43 15.69 -7.34
CA ARG A 18 -49.75 16.29 -6.19
C ARG A 18 -49.48 15.26 -5.13
N TYR A 19 -48.30 15.33 -4.51
CA TYR A 19 -47.93 14.55 -3.36
C TYR A 19 -47.05 15.37 -2.42
N GLY A 20 -47.29 15.35 -1.09
CA GLY A 20 -46.52 16.15 -0.12
C GLY A 20 -46.55 17.66 -0.40
N GLY A 21 -47.66 18.17 -0.97
CA GLY A 21 -47.79 19.57 -1.34
C GLY A 21 -47.12 19.98 -2.69
N GLN A 22 -46.28 19.11 -3.26
CA GLN A 22 -45.55 19.38 -4.50
C GLN A 22 -46.31 18.88 -5.75
N PRO A 23 -46.33 19.62 -6.83
CA PRO A 23 -46.93 19.19 -8.11
C PRO A 23 -45.93 18.33 -8.91
N TYR A 24 -46.40 17.26 -9.47
CA TYR A 24 -45.63 16.38 -10.37
C TYR A 24 -46.31 16.36 -11.73
N ASN A 25 -45.55 16.50 -12.80
CA ASN A 25 -45.99 16.40 -14.18
C ASN A 25 -45.09 15.41 -14.91
N ARG A 26 -45.68 14.35 -15.47
CA ARG A 26 -44.94 13.26 -16.15
C ARG A 26 -45.60 12.97 -17.49
N SER A 27 -44.76 12.69 -18.50
CA SER A 27 -45.24 12.24 -19.81
C SER A 27 -45.53 10.74 -19.74
N LEU A 28 -46.64 10.31 -20.30
CA LEU A 28 -46.95 8.93 -20.54
C LEU A 28 -46.42 8.50 -21.90
N THR A 29 -46.08 7.23 -22.03
CA THR A 29 -45.54 6.67 -23.30
C THR A 29 -46.64 6.42 -24.36
N THR A 30 -47.89 6.66 -24.00
CA THR A 30 -49.04 6.37 -24.83
C THR A 30 -49.74 7.60 -25.38
N SER A 31 -50.31 7.46 -26.58
CA SER A 31 -51.25 8.40 -27.18
C SER A 31 -52.71 7.85 -27.09
N ASP A 32 -52.90 6.64 -26.55
CA ASP A 32 -54.21 6.06 -26.33
C ASP A 32 -54.87 6.59 -25.06
N ARG A 33 -56.08 7.09 -25.16
CA ARG A 33 -56.85 7.65 -24.05
C ARG A 33 -57.21 6.62 -23.00
N GLN A 34 -57.58 5.41 -23.42
CA GLN A 34 -58.01 4.35 -22.52
C GLN A 34 -56.85 3.80 -21.69
N GLU A 35 -55.68 3.69 -22.32
CA GLU A 35 -54.43 3.34 -21.63
C GLU A 35 -54.00 4.42 -20.64
N ALA A 36 -54.10 5.71 -21.03
CA ALA A 36 -53.80 6.85 -20.15
C ALA A 36 -54.73 6.91 -18.92
N GLU A 37 -56.05 6.64 -19.10
CA GLU A 37 -57.00 6.53 -17.99
C GLU A 37 -56.66 5.37 -17.03
N THR A 38 -56.22 4.26 -17.57
CA THR A 38 -55.76 3.12 -16.75
C THR A 38 -54.56 3.51 -15.89
N VAL A 39 -53.59 4.23 -16.46
CA VAL A 39 -52.42 4.73 -15.70
C VAL A 39 -52.89 5.75 -14.65
N ARG A 40 -53.84 6.67 -14.96
CA ARG A 40 -54.40 7.61 -13.99
C ARG A 40 -55.02 6.88 -12.78
N SER A 41 -55.83 5.88 -13.01
CA SER A 41 -56.49 5.09 -11.98
C SER A 41 -55.44 4.43 -11.03
N ARG A 42 -54.35 3.86 -11.57
CA ARG A 42 -53.25 3.30 -10.80
C ARG A 42 -52.49 4.34 -10.00
N VAL A 43 -52.21 5.53 -10.57
CA VAL A 43 -51.59 6.62 -9.86
C VAL A 43 -52.45 7.08 -8.68
N GLU A 44 -53.78 7.20 -8.88
CA GLU A 44 -54.69 7.55 -7.77
C GLU A 44 -54.72 6.49 -6.65
N GLU A 45 -54.68 5.22 -7.00
CA GLU A 45 -54.60 4.14 -6.01
C GLU A 45 -53.29 4.18 -5.23
N THR A 46 -52.14 4.36 -5.91
CA THR A 46 -50.84 4.51 -5.25
C THR A 46 -50.82 5.70 -4.31
N LEU A 47 -51.38 6.86 -4.72
CA LEU A 47 -51.52 8.02 -3.87
C LEU A 47 -52.39 7.78 -2.62
N ARG A 48 -53.51 6.98 -2.76
CA ARG A 48 -54.34 6.59 -1.63
C ARG A 48 -53.58 5.69 -0.65
N LEU A 49 -52.80 4.72 -1.15
CA LEU A 49 -51.97 3.85 -0.31
C LEU A 49 -50.92 4.62 0.46
N LEU A 50 -50.27 5.60 -0.18
CA LEU A 50 -49.31 6.51 0.47
C LEU A 50 -49.97 7.39 1.54
N THR A 51 -51.14 7.98 1.23
CA THR A 51 -51.88 8.81 2.19
C THR A 51 -52.36 8.02 3.42
N ARG A 52 -52.67 6.72 3.25
CA ARG A 52 -53.11 5.84 4.34
C ARG A 52 -51.94 5.17 5.07
N GLY A 53 -50.66 5.51 4.72
CA GLY A 53 -49.48 4.92 5.37
C GLY A 53 -49.29 3.42 5.07
N ARG A 54 -49.98 2.86 4.04
CA ARG A 54 -49.81 1.46 3.64
C ARG A 54 -48.68 1.25 2.65
N LEU A 55 -48.17 2.34 2.09
CA LEU A 55 -47.03 2.38 1.22
C LEU A 55 -46.13 3.55 1.64
N GLU A 56 -44.82 3.37 1.63
CA GLU A 56 -43.86 4.43 1.94
C GLU A 56 -42.92 4.66 0.76
N ILE A 57 -42.63 5.92 0.46
CA ILE A 57 -41.65 6.27 -0.56
C ILE A 57 -40.26 6.18 0.10
N PRO A 58 -39.35 5.34 -0.43
CA PRO A 58 -37.97 5.31 0.03
C PRO A 58 -37.34 6.68 -0.02
N ALA A 59 -36.55 7.06 1.02
CA ALA A 59 -35.95 8.39 1.15
C ALA A 59 -35.08 8.80 -0.06
N ASP A 60 -34.64 7.83 -0.84
CA ASP A 60 -33.80 8.02 -2.03
C ASP A 60 -34.59 7.95 -3.35
N ALA A 61 -35.90 7.76 -3.34
CA ALA A 61 -36.73 7.66 -4.55
C ALA A 61 -37.27 9.03 -5.02
N ASP A 62 -37.42 9.23 -6.34
CA ASP A 62 -38.20 10.32 -6.92
C ASP A 62 -39.70 10.04 -6.73
N PRO A 63 -40.41 10.85 -5.94
CA PRO A 63 -41.81 10.60 -5.65
C PRO A 63 -42.70 10.53 -6.90
N GLY A 64 -42.39 11.36 -7.90
CA GLY A 64 -43.13 11.38 -9.16
C GLY A 64 -43.05 10.09 -9.94
N THR A 65 -41.88 9.50 -10.04
CA THR A 65 -41.64 8.24 -10.74
C THR A 65 -42.14 7.05 -9.90
N PHE A 66 -41.95 7.09 -8.58
CA PHE A 66 -42.43 6.06 -7.67
C PHE A 66 -43.96 5.88 -7.78
N VAL A 67 -44.70 7.00 -7.73
CA VAL A 67 -46.16 6.98 -7.87
C VAL A 67 -46.61 6.50 -9.25
N LEU A 68 -45.91 6.93 -10.32
CA LEU A 68 -46.24 6.52 -11.69
C LEU A 68 -46.04 5.03 -11.97
N THR A 69 -45.12 4.39 -11.23
CA THR A 69 -44.72 2.99 -11.42
C THR A 69 -45.24 2.05 -10.32
N ASP A 70 -46.32 2.44 -9.62
CA ASP A 70 -46.97 1.65 -8.55
C ASP A 70 -45.99 1.22 -7.43
N GLY A 71 -45.03 2.12 -7.08
CA GLY A 71 -44.03 1.82 -6.10
C GLY A 71 -42.90 0.85 -6.54
N LYS A 72 -42.86 0.47 -7.84
CA LYS A 72 -41.90 -0.52 -8.34
C LYS A 72 -40.56 0.07 -8.77
N ARG A 73 -40.49 1.38 -9.04
CA ARG A 73 -39.28 2.08 -9.48
C ARG A 73 -39.06 3.35 -8.69
N ASN A 74 -37.85 3.63 -8.35
CA ASN A 74 -37.47 4.82 -7.58
C ASN A 74 -37.03 6.03 -8.44
N GLY A 75 -37.03 5.91 -9.76
CA GLY A 75 -36.66 6.97 -10.70
C GLY A 75 -35.19 7.31 -10.79
N LYS A 76 -34.36 6.78 -9.92
CA LYS A 76 -32.91 6.89 -10.09
C LYS A 76 -32.47 5.83 -11.09
N PRO A 77 -31.52 6.17 -12.00
CA PRO A 77 -30.85 5.13 -12.76
C PRO A 77 -30.27 4.14 -11.73
N SER A 78 -30.68 2.88 -11.82
CA SER A 78 -30.04 1.83 -11.02
C SER A 78 -28.55 1.99 -11.22
N PRO A 79 -27.74 2.13 -10.17
CA PRO A 79 -26.31 2.08 -10.34
C PRO A 79 -26.02 0.83 -11.16
N SER A 80 -25.14 0.93 -12.15
CA SER A 80 -24.81 -0.18 -13.05
C SER A 80 -24.67 -1.44 -12.21
N VAL A 81 -25.57 -2.41 -12.46
CA VAL A 81 -25.76 -3.55 -11.54
C VAL A 81 -24.47 -4.33 -11.55
N VAL A 82 -23.70 -4.22 -10.49
CA VAL A 82 -22.50 -5.01 -10.30
C VAL A 82 -22.97 -6.42 -9.95
N HIS A 83 -23.09 -7.27 -10.96
CA HIS A 83 -23.57 -8.63 -10.76
C HIS A 83 -22.46 -9.56 -10.26
N SER A 84 -21.25 -9.42 -10.78
CA SER A 84 -20.14 -10.32 -10.47
C SER A 84 -19.00 -9.62 -9.72
N LEU A 85 -18.14 -10.42 -9.11
CA LEU A 85 -16.91 -9.92 -8.49
C LEU A 85 -15.98 -9.27 -9.53
N ASN A 86 -15.96 -9.81 -10.75
CA ASN A 86 -15.17 -9.23 -11.84
C ASN A 86 -15.71 -7.85 -12.25
N ASP A 87 -17.02 -7.69 -12.36
CA ASP A 87 -17.64 -6.41 -12.69
C ASP A 87 -17.36 -5.37 -11.59
N LEU A 88 -17.44 -5.79 -10.32
CA LEU A 88 -17.10 -4.94 -9.19
C LEU A 88 -15.67 -4.38 -9.31
N PHE A 89 -14.71 -5.25 -9.60
CA PHE A 89 -13.32 -4.85 -9.70
C PHE A 89 -13.05 -3.97 -10.94
N LYS A 90 -13.70 -4.23 -12.07
CA LYS A 90 -13.63 -3.40 -13.25
C LYS A 90 -14.18 -2.00 -13.00
N VAL A 91 -15.39 -1.90 -12.46
CA VAL A 91 -16.03 -0.61 -12.14
C VAL A 91 -15.20 0.19 -11.14
N TYR A 92 -14.60 -0.49 -10.14
CA TYR A 92 -13.69 0.16 -9.21
C TYR A 92 -12.47 0.76 -9.92
N GLN A 93 -11.82 0.00 -10.82
CA GLN A 93 -10.65 0.46 -11.55
C GLN A 93 -10.97 1.62 -12.50
N GLU A 94 -12.11 1.57 -13.19
CA GLU A 94 -12.59 2.61 -14.13
C GLU A 94 -12.97 3.91 -13.41
N LYS A 95 -13.62 3.81 -12.26
CA LYS A 95 -14.08 4.97 -11.48
C LYS A 95 -13.02 5.56 -10.56
N LEU A 96 -11.82 4.98 -10.52
CA LEU A 96 -10.73 5.54 -9.73
C LEU A 96 -10.17 6.77 -10.44
N PRO A 97 -10.26 7.99 -9.85
CA PRO A 97 -9.75 9.19 -10.51
C PRO A 97 -8.24 9.09 -10.74
N ALA A 98 -7.77 9.56 -11.89
CA ALA A 98 -6.36 9.56 -12.23
C ALA A 98 -5.53 10.25 -11.14
N GLY A 99 -4.37 9.66 -10.80
CA GLY A 99 -3.46 10.19 -9.78
C GLY A 99 -3.93 10.05 -8.32
N THR A 100 -5.05 9.37 -8.03
CA THR A 100 -5.45 9.08 -6.63
C THR A 100 -4.52 8.13 -5.92
N LYS A 101 -3.92 7.21 -6.68
CA LYS A 101 -2.98 6.21 -6.17
C LYS A 101 -1.69 6.20 -6.98
N GLU A 102 -0.64 5.82 -6.33
CA GLU A 102 0.67 5.60 -6.97
C GLU A 102 0.62 4.41 -7.92
N ALA A 103 1.34 4.49 -9.05
CA ALA A 103 1.41 3.42 -10.04
C ALA A 103 1.79 2.05 -9.44
N THR A 104 2.74 2.03 -8.49
CA THR A 104 3.14 0.81 -7.77
C THR A 104 2.03 0.22 -6.90
N THR A 105 1.15 1.07 -6.33
CA THR A 105 -0.02 0.63 -5.57
C THR A 105 -1.04 0.00 -6.49
N LEU A 106 -1.34 0.65 -7.63
CA LEU A 106 -2.26 0.13 -8.63
C LEU A 106 -1.80 -1.22 -9.20
N GLN A 107 -0.50 -1.36 -9.51
CA GLN A 107 0.09 -2.64 -9.92
C GLN A 107 -0.04 -3.72 -8.83
N GLY A 108 0.13 -3.34 -7.57
CA GLY A 108 -0.09 -4.23 -6.42
C GLY A 108 -1.54 -4.69 -6.34
N GLU A 109 -2.49 -3.75 -6.40
CA GLU A 109 -3.93 -4.04 -6.38
C GLU A 109 -4.35 -4.92 -7.57
N ALA A 110 -3.85 -4.66 -8.77
CA ALA A 110 -4.14 -5.49 -9.95
C ALA A 110 -3.69 -6.94 -9.75
N ARG A 111 -2.51 -7.16 -9.15
CA ARG A 111 -2.06 -8.52 -8.78
C ARG A 111 -2.95 -9.17 -7.74
N HIS A 112 -3.35 -8.43 -6.70
CA HIS A 112 -4.27 -8.91 -5.67
C HIS A 112 -5.63 -9.28 -6.27
N ILE A 113 -6.19 -8.43 -7.13
CA ILE A 113 -7.45 -8.67 -7.87
C ILE A 113 -7.35 -9.95 -8.68
N LYS A 114 -6.25 -10.18 -9.41
CA LYS A 114 -6.05 -11.42 -10.17
C LYS A 114 -6.14 -12.67 -9.30
N HIS A 115 -5.52 -12.64 -8.10
CA HIS A 115 -5.60 -13.76 -7.16
C HIS A 115 -7.01 -13.94 -6.58
N LEU A 116 -7.68 -12.85 -6.21
CA LEU A 116 -9.04 -12.87 -5.69
C LEU A 116 -10.03 -13.46 -6.72
N LEU A 117 -9.97 -13.00 -7.98
CA LEU A 117 -10.81 -13.53 -9.05
C LEU A 117 -10.57 -15.01 -9.32
N ARG A 118 -9.31 -15.45 -9.28
CA ARG A 118 -8.94 -16.85 -9.54
C ARG A 118 -9.51 -17.82 -8.49
N HIS A 119 -9.53 -17.44 -7.22
CA HIS A 119 -9.87 -18.34 -6.13
C HIS A 119 -11.28 -18.16 -5.55
N ILE A 120 -11.83 -16.95 -5.58
CA ILE A 120 -13.21 -16.70 -5.17
C ILE A 120 -14.17 -17.00 -6.32
N GLY A 121 -13.74 -16.70 -7.56
CA GLY A 121 -14.51 -16.88 -8.78
C GLY A 121 -14.93 -15.54 -9.40
N ALA A 122 -14.53 -15.32 -10.65
CA ALA A 122 -14.77 -14.07 -11.38
C ALA A 122 -16.29 -13.79 -11.55
N ASN A 123 -17.07 -14.83 -11.83
CA ASN A 123 -18.52 -14.74 -12.08
C ASN A 123 -19.37 -14.85 -10.79
N ARG A 124 -18.73 -14.96 -9.63
CA ARG A 124 -19.43 -15.00 -8.35
C ARG A 124 -20.17 -13.69 -8.11
N ILE A 125 -21.45 -13.77 -7.74
CA ILE A 125 -22.23 -12.58 -7.37
C ILE A 125 -21.58 -11.95 -6.12
N ALA A 126 -21.09 -10.71 -6.25
CA ALA A 126 -20.29 -10.05 -5.21
C ALA A 126 -21.03 -9.99 -3.87
N GLN A 127 -22.32 -9.65 -3.89
CA GLN A 127 -23.17 -9.54 -2.68
C GLN A 127 -23.34 -10.87 -1.92
N THR A 128 -23.13 -12.03 -2.58
CA THR A 128 -23.32 -13.37 -1.97
C THR A 128 -22.06 -13.92 -1.30
N ILE A 129 -20.93 -13.21 -1.40
CA ILE A 129 -19.66 -13.65 -0.81
C ILE A 129 -19.76 -13.58 0.72
N LYS A 130 -19.43 -14.70 1.36
CA LYS A 130 -19.48 -14.87 2.83
C LYS A 130 -18.08 -15.14 3.41
N GLY A 131 -17.97 -15.09 4.73
CA GLY A 131 -16.71 -15.37 5.44
C GLY A 131 -16.10 -16.73 5.08
N ASN A 132 -16.92 -17.77 4.88
CA ASN A 132 -16.42 -19.08 4.47
C ASN A 132 -15.77 -19.08 3.07
N ASP A 133 -16.20 -18.21 2.16
CA ASP A 133 -15.57 -18.08 0.84
C ASP A 133 -14.19 -17.44 0.98
N ILE A 134 -14.06 -16.45 1.86
CA ILE A 134 -12.79 -15.80 2.19
C ILE A 134 -11.88 -16.77 2.93
N GLN A 135 -12.40 -17.59 3.86
CA GLN A 135 -11.59 -18.60 4.55
C GLN A 135 -11.04 -19.63 3.56
N ARG A 136 -11.86 -20.14 2.63
CA ARG A 136 -11.41 -21.03 1.54
C ARG A 136 -10.36 -20.37 0.63
N TYR A 137 -10.49 -19.06 0.38
CA TYR A 137 -9.47 -18.30 -0.33
C TYR A 137 -8.14 -18.37 0.38
N VAL A 138 -8.11 -18.10 1.69
CA VAL A 138 -6.88 -18.17 2.52
C VAL A 138 -6.24 -19.56 2.45
N GLU A 139 -7.03 -20.62 2.62
CA GLU A 139 -6.57 -22.01 2.59
C GLU A 139 -5.93 -22.37 1.24
N LYS A 140 -6.60 -22.06 0.14
CA LYS A 140 -6.07 -22.30 -1.21
C LYS A 140 -4.77 -21.53 -1.46
N ARG A 141 -4.71 -20.25 -1.04
CA ARG A 141 -3.51 -19.43 -1.22
C ARG A 141 -2.34 -19.90 -0.39
N LEU A 142 -2.56 -20.47 0.80
CA LEU A 142 -1.50 -21.05 1.63
C LEU A 142 -0.87 -22.31 1.03
N GLN A 143 -1.59 -23.03 0.17
CA GLN A 143 -1.09 -24.21 -0.54
C GLN A 143 -0.23 -23.84 -1.77
N GLU A 144 -0.22 -22.57 -2.18
CA GLU A 144 0.55 -22.12 -3.33
C GLU A 144 2.00 -21.75 -2.98
N SER A 145 2.85 -21.83 -3.98
CA SER A 145 4.22 -21.37 -3.91
C SER A 145 4.54 -20.39 -5.04
N TRP A 146 5.54 -19.56 -4.83
CA TRP A 146 6.11 -18.66 -5.82
C TRP A 146 7.63 -18.84 -5.85
N HIS A 147 8.17 -19.22 -7.00
CA HIS A 147 9.59 -19.57 -7.13
C HIS A 147 10.07 -20.56 -6.06
N GLY A 148 9.30 -21.64 -5.84
CA GLY A 148 9.60 -22.68 -4.85
C GLY A 148 9.42 -22.27 -3.39
N LYS A 149 8.92 -21.05 -3.10
CA LYS A 149 8.68 -20.58 -1.74
C LYS A 149 7.18 -20.51 -1.44
N PRO A 150 6.71 -21.04 -0.31
CA PRO A 150 5.30 -20.98 0.07
C PRO A 150 4.82 -19.54 0.22
N ILE A 151 3.55 -19.28 -0.14
CA ILE A 151 2.95 -17.96 0.02
C ILE A 151 2.76 -17.66 1.51
N ARG A 152 3.36 -16.54 1.96
CA ARG A 152 3.30 -16.14 3.36
C ARG A 152 1.93 -15.59 3.75
N PRO A 153 1.43 -15.84 4.98
CA PRO A 153 0.17 -15.28 5.48
C PRO A 153 0.07 -13.76 5.34
N ASP A 154 1.18 -13.03 5.51
CA ASP A 154 1.21 -11.57 5.36
C ASP A 154 0.93 -11.11 3.92
N THR A 155 1.28 -11.91 2.91
CA THR A 155 0.92 -11.64 1.51
C THR A 155 -0.59 -11.75 1.32
N ILE A 156 -1.19 -12.82 1.84
CA ILE A 156 -2.64 -13.05 1.76
C ILE A 156 -3.41 -11.96 2.52
N LYS A 157 -2.92 -11.54 3.69
CA LYS A 157 -3.51 -10.40 4.43
C LYS A 157 -3.52 -9.11 3.62
N LYS A 158 -2.48 -8.83 2.81
CA LYS A 158 -2.44 -7.68 1.90
C LYS A 158 -3.47 -7.81 0.78
N GLU A 159 -3.60 -8.99 0.19
CA GLU A 159 -4.61 -9.30 -0.82
C GLU A 159 -6.02 -9.05 -0.27
N LEU A 160 -6.31 -9.54 0.93
CA LEU A 160 -7.58 -9.33 1.62
C LEU A 160 -7.79 -7.87 2.07
N THR A 161 -6.72 -7.13 2.35
CA THR A 161 -6.82 -5.68 2.62
C THR A 161 -7.32 -4.95 1.36
N THR A 162 -6.84 -5.33 0.17
CA THR A 162 -7.34 -4.79 -1.10
C THR A 162 -8.81 -5.17 -1.32
N PHE A 163 -9.20 -6.42 -1.06
CA PHE A 163 -10.60 -6.85 -1.13
C PHE A 163 -11.49 -5.99 -0.23
N ARG A 164 -11.13 -5.83 1.04
CA ARG A 164 -11.88 -5.00 2.00
C ARG A 164 -11.98 -3.53 1.57
N LEU A 165 -10.90 -2.98 1.02
CA LEU A 165 -10.89 -1.61 0.52
C LEU A 165 -11.88 -1.42 -0.62
N ILE A 166 -11.88 -2.34 -1.60
CA ILE A 166 -12.78 -2.28 -2.74
C ILE A 166 -14.23 -2.54 -2.31
N TRP A 167 -14.47 -3.47 -1.39
CA TRP A 167 -15.79 -3.73 -0.83
C TRP A 167 -16.37 -2.48 -0.15
N ASN A 168 -15.61 -1.84 0.73
CA ASN A 168 -16.04 -0.63 1.42
C ASN A 168 -16.30 0.52 0.45
N TRP A 169 -15.46 0.66 -0.57
CA TRP A 169 -15.71 1.63 -1.65
C TRP A 169 -17.04 1.32 -2.37
N ALA A 170 -17.29 0.06 -2.69
CA ALA A 170 -18.53 -0.36 -3.36
C ALA A 170 -19.77 -0.12 -2.50
N VAL A 171 -19.69 -0.32 -1.20
CA VAL A 171 -20.77 0.01 -0.25
C VAL A 171 -21.02 1.53 -0.24
N ASN A 172 -19.96 2.34 -0.19
CA ASN A 172 -20.08 3.80 -0.22
C ASN A 172 -20.66 4.32 -1.56
N GLN A 173 -20.45 3.59 -2.66
CA GLN A 173 -21.04 3.91 -3.98
C GLN A 173 -22.43 3.30 -4.19
N GLY A 174 -22.96 2.54 -3.22
CA GLY A 174 -24.26 1.89 -3.33
C GLY A 174 -24.32 0.62 -4.20
N TYR A 175 -23.15 0.08 -4.62
CA TYR A 175 -23.07 -1.17 -5.40
C TYR A 175 -23.28 -2.42 -4.54
N LEU A 176 -22.85 -2.37 -3.29
CA LEU A 176 -23.01 -3.45 -2.32
C LEU A 176 -23.63 -2.93 -1.04
N LYS A 177 -24.14 -3.85 -0.21
CA LYS A 177 -24.68 -3.57 1.11
C LYS A 177 -23.91 -4.35 2.18
N GLY A 178 -23.80 -3.77 3.36
CA GLY A 178 -23.19 -4.41 4.52
C GLY A 178 -21.66 -4.35 4.53
N ILE A 179 -21.06 -4.81 5.61
CA ILE A 179 -19.61 -4.81 5.82
C ILE A 179 -18.92 -5.94 5.05
N ALA A 180 -17.65 -5.75 4.70
CA ALA A 180 -16.85 -6.79 4.09
C ALA A 180 -16.84 -8.08 4.95
N PRO A 181 -17.04 -9.27 4.37
CA PRO A 181 -17.17 -10.53 5.12
C PRO A 181 -15.82 -11.05 5.62
N MET A 182 -15.13 -10.24 6.44
CA MET A 182 -13.76 -10.48 6.91
C MET A 182 -13.68 -10.92 8.38
N LYS A 183 -14.82 -10.89 9.10
CA LYS A 183 -14.86 -11.23 10.53
C LYS A 183 -14.59 -12.72 10.73
N GLY A 184 -13.70 -13.06 11.67
CA GLY A 184 -13.43 -14.44 12.06
C GLY A 184 -12.49 -15.22 11.14
N ILE A 185 -11.88 -14.59 10.12
CA ILE A 185 -10.92 -15.24 9.23
C ILE A 185 -9.68 -15.66 10.02
N LYS A 186 -9.34 -16.94 9.94
CA LYS A 186 -8.21 -17.55 10.64
C LYS A 186 -6.99 -17.65 9.73
N PHE A 187 -5.84 -17.35 10.30
CA PHE A 187 -4.52 -17.55 9.67
C PHE A 187 -3.67 -18.46 10.54
N PRO A 188 -2.72 -19.18 9.95
CA PRO A 188 -1.72 -19.91 10.74
C PRO A 188 -1.00 -18.95 11.69
N LYS A 189 -0.75 -19.42 12.92
CA LYS A 189 0.13 -18.70 13.84
C LYS A 189 1.52 -18.61 13.21
N ARG A 190 2.16 -17.47 13.39
CA ARG A 190 3.52 -17.26 12.93
C ARG A 190 4.41 -17.06 14.12
N ASP A 191 5.55 -17.71 14.09
CA ASP A 191 6.63 -17.47 15.05
C ASP A 191 7.06 -16.00 14.99
N GLN A 192 7.47 -15.44 16.10
CA GLN A 192 8.05 -14.10 16.11
C GLN A 192 9.31 -14.11 15.24
N LYS A 193 9.50 -13.04 14.46
CA LYS A 193 10.74 -12.90 13.71
C LYS A 193 11.92 -12.86 14.69
N PRO A 194 13.01 -13.56 14.38
CA PRO A 194 14.23 -13.45 15.17
C PRO A 194 14.66 -11.99 15.33
N PRO A 195 15.37 -11.64 16.41
CA PRO A 195 16.00 -10.33 16.54
C PRO A 195 16.98 -10.08 15.40
N PHE A 196 17.43 -8.84 15.23
CA PHE A 196 18.50 -8.54 14.29
C PHE A 196 19.81 -9.16 14.78
N MET A 197 20.57 -9.75 13.86
CA MET A 197 21.82 -10.46 14.12
C MET A 197 22.89 -10.00 13.11
N THR A 198 24.16 -10.01 13.55
CA THR A 198 25.32 -9.78 12.68
C THR A 198 25.54 -10.98 11.75
N HIS A 199 26.36 -10.77 10.72
CA HIS A 199 26.71 -11.82 9.78
C HIS A 199 27.34 -13.03 10.50
N ASP A 200 28.30 -12.76 11.41
CA ASP A 200 28.99 -13.81 12.15
C ASP A 200 28.09 -14.56 13.13
N GLU A 201 27.13 -13.87 13.77
CA GLU A 201 26.13 -14.51 14.64
C GLU A 201 25.23 -15.45 13.86
N ILE A 202 24.77 -15.02 12.68
CA ILE A 202 23.95 -15.85 11.79
C ILE A 202 24.74 -17.06 11.34
N GLN A 203 25.98 -16.90 10.90
CA GLN A 203 26.82 -18.04 10.48
C GLN A 203 27.04 -19.03 11.62
N ARG A 204 27.41 -18.55 12.80
CA ARG A 204 27.57 -19.42 14.00
C ARG A 204 26.29 -20.16 14.33
N THR A 205 25.14 -19.51 14.23
CA THR A 205 23.83 -20.12 14.51
C THR A 205 23.50 -21.21 13.50
N ILE A 206 23.80 -20.97 12.21
CA ILE A 206 23.57 -21.96 11.15
C ILE A 206 24.47 -23.19 11.34
N VAL A 207 25.77 -23.00 11.63
CA VAL A 207 26.72 -24.06 11.80
C VAL A 207 26.38 -24.91 13.03
N ARG A 208 25.98 -24.29 14.15
CA ARG A 208 25.66 -25.02 15.41
C ARG A 208 24.34 -25.77 15.34
N GLY A 209 23.35 -25.30 14.55
CA GLY A 209 21.98 -25.69 14.73
C GLY A 209 21.44 -26.73 13.75
N GLY A 210 22.17 -27.17 12.71
CA GLY A 210 21.61 -28.07 11.69
C GLY A 210 20.29 -27.60 11.05
N LEU A 211 20.11 -26.30 10.99
CA LEU A 211 18.82 -25.67 10.61
C LEU A 211 18.44 -25.97 9.18
N PRO A 212 17.16 -26.29 8.90
CA PRO A 212 16.68 -26.43 7.54
C PRO A 212 16.86 -25.12 6.76
N MET A 213 17.02 -25.20 5.42
CA MET A 213 17.30 -24.07 4.54
C MET A 213 16.30 -22.91 4.71
N GLU A 214 15.04 -23.21 5.00
CA GLU A 214 14.01 -22.21 5.21
C GLU A 214 14.29 -21.35 6.46
N LYS A 215 14.66 -21.99 7.58
CA LYS A 215 15.05 -21.31 8.82
C LYS A 215 16.33 -20.50 8.64
N GLN A 216 17.32 -21.04 7.92
CA GLN A 216 18.53 -20.29 7.58
C GLN A 216 18.19 -19.02 6.77
N ASN A 217 17.28 -19.12 5.79
CA ASN A 217 16.82 -17.96 5.02
C ASN A 217 16.10 -16.92 5.88
N GLU A 218 15.36 -17.34 6.91
CA GLU A 218 14.72 -16.44 7.87
C GLU A 218 15.75 -15.67 8.72
N LEU A 219 16.83 -16.33 9.14
CA LEU A 219 17.93 -15.67 9.84
C LEU A 219 18.59 -14.59 8.98
N TRP A 220 18.87 -14.90 7.71
CA TRP A 220 19.40 -13.91 6.77
C TRP A 220 18.46 -12.73 6.48
N GLU A 221 17.15 -12.86 6.75
CA GLU A 221 16.21 -11.71 6.73
C GLU A 221 16.40 -10.74 7.91
N CYS A 222 17.07 -11.21 8.96
CA CYS A 222 17.32 -10.42 10.16
C CYS A 222 18.76 -9.84 10.20
N LEU A 223 19.51 -10.00 9.10
CA LEU A 223 20.88 -9.49 9.00
C LEU A 223 20.93 -7.97 9.17
N PHE A 224 21.77 -7.51 10.09
CA PHE A 224 22.38 -6.19 10.06
C PHE A 224 23.91 -6.32 10.07
N LEU A 225 24.59 -5.30 9.60
CA LEU A 225 26.05 -5.25 9.57
C LEU A 225 26.51 -4.34 10.71
N ASN A 226 27.40 -4.82 11.56
CA ASN A 226 28.08 -3.96 12.52
C ASN A 226 29.03 -2.97 11.80
N ARG A 227 29.62 -2.03 12.55
CA ARG A 227 30.47 -0.99 11.97
C ARG A 227 31.64 -1.56 11.14
N ALA A 228 32.32 -2.60 11.64
CA ALA A 228 33.42 -3.24 10.95
C ALA A 228 32.95 -3.95 9.67
N GLU A 229 31.85 -4.69 9.76
CA GLU A 229 31.25 -5.38 8.60
C GLU A 229 30.76 -4.39 7.53
N VAL A 230 30.22 -3.22 7.91
CA VAL A 230 29.87 -2.15 6.94
C VAL A 230 31.11 -1.70 6.19
N GLN A 231 32.22 -1.45 6.90
CA GLN A 231 33.46 -1.03 6.27
C GLN A 231 34.01 -2.11 5.34
N ASP A 232 34.05 -3.36 5.77
CA ASP A 232 34.48 -4.48 4.93
C ASP A 232 33.66 -4.63 3.64
N VAL A 233 32.33 -4.45 3.72
CA VAL A 233 31.47 -4.45 2.52
C VAL A 233 31.84 -3.29 1.59
N LEU A 234 32.03 -2.08 2.13
CA LEU A 234 32.36 -0.92 1.33
C LEU A 234 33.74 -1.07 0.66
N ASP A 235 34.72 -1.65 1.33
CA ASP A 235 36.05 -1.91 0.79
C ASP A 235 36.00 -2.97 -0.33
N ASP A 236 35.20 -4.01 -0.17
CA ASP A 236 34.95 -5.03 -1.19
C ASP A 236 34.27 -4.42 -2.41
N VAL A 237 33.19 -3.64 -2.18
CA VAL A 237 32.48 -2.93 -3.25
C VAL A 237 33.41 -1.95 -4.01
N LYS A 238 34.27 -1.22 -3.29
CA LYS A 238 35.23 -0.29 -3.91
C LYS A 238 36.14 -1.01 -4.90
N LYS A 239 36.56 -2.25 -4.59
CA LYS A 239 37.42 -3.09 -5.43
C LYS A 239 36.68 -3.74 -6.60
N THR A 240 35.41 -4.14 -6.39
CA THR A 240 34.66 -5.00 -7.32
C THR A 240 33.65 -4.25 -8.19
N ALA A 241 33.36 -2.98 -7.87
CA ALA A 241 32.38 -2.16 -8.59
C ALA A 241 32.81 -1.95 -10.05
N ARG A 242 31.98 -2.44 -10.99
CA ARG A 242 32.22 -2.32 -12.44
C ARG A 242 31.79 -0.96 -13.03
N ARG A 243 31.02 -0.19 -12.29
CA ARG A 243 30.48 1.13 -12.67
C ARG A 243 30.80 2.14 -11.60
N SER A 244 31.19 3.33 -12.00
CA SER A 244 31.65 4.39 -11.10
C SER A 244 30.60 4.82 -10.05
N PHE A 245 29.30 4.82 -10.39
CA PHE A 245 28.23 5.20 -9.49
C PHE A 245 27.93 4.15 -8.39
N VAL A 246 28.39 2.90 -8.53
CA VAL A 246 28.00 1.80 -7.62
C VAL A 246 28.57 2.02 -6.22
N TYR A 247 29.85 2.35 -6.12
CA TYR A 247 30.48 2.60 -4.83
C TYR A 247 29.85 3.78 -4.09
N PRO A 248 29.66 4.97 -4.71
CA PRO A 248 28.90 6.07 -4.13
C PRO A 248 27.48 5.68 -3.66
N MET A 249 26.79 4.87 -4.43
CA MET A 249 25.45 4.39 -4.08
C MET A 249 25.45 3.52 -2.81
N PHE A 250 26.45 2.66 -2.64
CA PHE A 250 26.59 1.84 -1.42
C PHE A 250 26.97 2.70 -0.21
N VAL A 251 27.91 3.64 -0.37
CA VAL A 251 28.33 4.57 0.70
C VAL A 251 27.14 5.43 1.12
N PHE A 252 26.36 5.95 0.17
CA PHE A 252 25.15 6.71 0.48
C PHE A 252 24.16 5.88 1.32
N ALA A 253 23.91 4.63 0.94
CA ALA A 253 23.01 3.74 1.69
C ALA A 253 23.51 3.46 3.10
N ALA A 254 24.81 3.20 3.24
CA ALA A 254 25.44 2.83 4.50
C ALA A 254 25.50 3.99 5.51
N HIS A 255 25.77 5.21 5.04
CA HIS A 255 26.02 6.37 5.88
C HIS A 255 24.79 7.25 6.15
N THR A 256 23.65 6.96 5.53
CA THR A 256 22.41 7.73 5.75
C THR A 256 21.21 6.87 6.16
N GLY A 257 21.30 5.56 5.96
CA GLY A 257 20.15 4.68 6.14
C GLY A 257 18.97 5.00 5.20
N ALA A 258 19.19 5.75 4.12
CA ALA A 258 18.15 6.13 3.17
C ALA A 258 17.53 4.90 2.49
N ARG A 259 16.25 4.99 2.18
CA ARG A 259 15.57 3.93 1.41
C ARG A 259 16.08 3.95 -0.03
N ARG A 260 16.16 2.78 -0.70
CA ARG A 260 16.57 2.71 -2.11
C ARG A 260 15.90 3.78 -2.98
N SER A 261 14.60 3.94 -2.86
CA SER A 261 13.85 4.94 -3.64
C SER A 261 14.18 6.39 -3.27
N GLU A 262 14.68 6.66 -2.07
CA GLU A 262 15.15 7.98 -1.63
C GLU A 262 16.52 8.27 -2.23
N ILE A 263 17.42 7.30 -2.22
CA ILE A 263 18.75 7.39 -2.87
C ILE A 263 18.58 7.67 -4.37
N LEU A 264 17.69 6.95 -5.05
CA LEU A 264 17.48 7.09 -6.49
C LEU A 264 16.79 8.41 -6.90
N ARG A 265 16.04 9.04 -5.97
CA ARG A 265 15.43 10.36 -6.20
C ARG A 265 16.29 11.51 -5.75
N SER A 266 17.40 11.24 -5.05
CA SER A 266 18.33 12.28 -4.61
C SER A 266 18.90 13.02 -5.81
N GLN A 267 19.07 14.31 -5.65
CA GLN A 267 19.65 15.20 -6.65
C GLN A 267 21.01 15.73 -6.16
N ILE A 268 21.82 16.19 -7.09
CA ILE A 268 23.15 16.73 -6.78
C ILE A 268 23.02 17.91 -5.81
N ASP A 269 22.02 18.78 -5.99
CA ASP A 269 21.75 19.95 -5.17
C ASP A 269 21.25 19.62 -3.75
N ASP A 270 20.98 18.34 -3.45
CA ASP A 270 20.63 17.92 -2.09
C ASP A 270 21.84 17.87 -1.14
N PHE A 271 23.06 17.99 -1.67
CA PHE A 271 24.30 17.88 -0.89
C PHE A 271 24.88 19.25 -0.55
N ASP A 272 24.85 19.58 0.71
CA ASP A 272 25.54 20.76 1.25
C ASP A 272 26.87 20.33 1.89
N PHE A 273 27.95 20.48 1.13
CA PHE A 273 29.29 20.12 1.59
C PHE A 273 29.89 21.13 2.58
N HIS A 274 29.34 22.35 2.66
CA HIS A 274 29.78 23.34 3.65
C HIS A 274 29.27 22.96 5.04
N SER A 275 27.95 22.74 5.16
CA SER A 275 27.36 22.31 6.43
C SER A 275 27.50 20.81 6.68
N ARG A 276 28.05 20.05 5.73
CA ARG A 276 28.16 18.59 5.74
C ARG A 276 26.84 17.90 6.02
N THR A 277 25.79 18.28 5.28
CA THR A 277 24.46 17.66 5.37
C THR A 277 23.93 17.26 4.00
N VAL A 278 23.14 16.20 3.97
CA VAL A 278 22.40 15.80 2.79
C VAL A 278 20.89 15.84 3.04
N LEU A 279 20.15 16.40 2.09
CA LEU A 279 18.70 16.46 2.12
C LEU A 279 18.11 15.17 1.53
N ILE A 280 17.42 14.39 2.33
CA ILE A 280 16.75 13.18 1.88
C ILE A 280 15.30 13.49 1.53
N ARG A 281 14.97 13.34 0.25
CA ARG A 281 13.62 13.55 -0.29
C ARG A 281 12.74 12.35 0.04
N GLU A 282 11.84 12.51 1.01
CA GLU A 282 10.90 11.45 1.37
C GLU A 282 9.80 11.27 0.32
N LYS A 283 9.25 10.08 0.21
CA LYS A 283 8.09 9.84 -0.64
C LYS A 283 6.86 10.52 -0.06
N LYS A 284 6.10 11.21 -0.90
CA LYS A 284 4.81 11.80 -0.53
C LYS A 284 3.90 10.75 0.13
N LYS A 285 3.52 10.95 1.39
CA LYS A 285 2.74 10.00 2.19
C LYS A 285 1.24 10.09 1.94
N SER A 286 0.76 11.23 1.45
CA SER A 286 -0.64 11.53 1.17
C SER A 286 -0.73 12.55 0.06
N ARG A 287 -1.83 12.54 -0.68
CA ARG A 287 -2.12 13.50 -1.74
C ARG A 287 -2.19 14.95 -1.24
N THR A 288 -2.61 15.11 0.02
CA THR A 288 -2.79 16.42 0.68
C THR A 288 -1.56 16.90 1.44
N LYS A 289 -0.54 16.04 1.61
CA LYS A 289 0.68 16.41 2.33
C LYS A 289 1.79 16.77 1.34
N ALA A 290 2.52 17.85 1.62
CA ALA A 290 3.71 18.23 0.91
C ALA A 290 4.77 17.09 0.97
N ILE A 291 5.70 17.09 0.02
CA ILE A 291 6.90 16.24 0.11
C ILE A 291 7.62 16.63 1.39
N THR A 292 7.90 15.67 2.25
CA THR A 292 8.67 15.88 3.45
C THR A 292 10.14 15.61 3.16
N TYR A 293 11.00 16.36 3.83
CA TYR A 293 12.43 16.27 3.73
C TYR A 293 13.00 16.02 5.12
N ARG A 294 14.14 15.34 5.18
CA ARG A 294 14.96 15.28 6.39
C ARG A 294 16.40 15.55 6.03
N ARG A 295 17.13 16.18 6.95
CA ARG A 295 18.57 16.40 6.83
C ARG A 295 19.30 15.31 7.60
N VAL A 296 20.32 14.75 6.97
CA VAL A 296 21.20 13.75 7.61
C VAL A 296 22.63 14.30 7.54
N PRO A 297 23.37 14.33 8.67
CA PRO A 297 24.77 14.71 8.66
C PRO A 297 25.60 13.75 7.81
N MET A 298 26.57 14.28 7.07
CA MET A 298 27.49 13.50 6.26
C MET A 298 28.77 13.23 7.05
N THR A 299 29.19 11.97 7.10
CA THR A 299 30.53 11.60 7.60
C THR A 299 31.61 12.08 6.64
N SER A 300 32.85 12.19 7.10
CA SER A 300 33.97 12.58 6.23
C SER A 300 34.11 11.67 5.03
N LEU A 301 34.10 10.36 5.23
CA LEU A 301 34.14 9.37 4.13
C LEU A 301 33.01 9.61 3.11
N PHE A 302 31.78 9.86 3.57
CA PHE A 302 30.65 10.10 2.67
C PHE A 302 30.81 11.39 1.88
N CYS A 303 31.31 12.47 2.53
CA CYS A 303 31.64 13.72 1.85
C CYS A 303 32.67 13.49 0.73
N ASP A 304 33.80 12.84 1.07
CA ASP A 304 34.91 12.64 0.14
C ASP A 304 34.51 11.79 -1.06
N VAL A 305 33.77 10.71 -0.81
CA VAL A 305 33.27 9.83 -1.89
C VAL A 305 32.29 10.57 -2.79
N MET A 306 31.39 11.38 -2.24
CA MET A 306 30.42 12.11 -3.05
C MET A 306 31.03 13.26 -3.82
N ARG A 307 32.03 13.97 -3.27
CA ARG A 307 32.79 14.97 -4.03
C ARG A 307 33.50 14.35 -5.22
N ALA A 308 34.30 13.29 -4.98
CA ALA A 308 34.99 12.58 -6.05
C ALA A 308 34.02 12.01 -7.12
N TRP A 309 32.83 11.60 -6.70
CA TRP A 309 31.79 11.17 -7.62
C TRP A 309 31.23 12.33 -8.46
N PHE A 310 30.94 13.47 -7.84
CA PHE A 310 30.38 14.64 -8.53
C PHE A 310 31.39 15.27 -9.50
N ASP A 311 32.68 15.24 -9.18
CA ASP A 311 33.76 15.70 -10.09
C ASP A 311 33.79 14.88 -11.40
N ASN A 312 33.33 13.62 -11.35
CA ASN A 312 33.31 12.69 -12.49
C ASN A 312 31.86 12.29 -12.88
N HIS A 313 30.86 13.08 -12.49
CA HIS A 313 29.47 12.76 -12.74
C HIS A 313 29.14 12.87 -14.24
N PRO A 314 28.41 11.89 -14.83
CA PRO A 314 28.14 11.87 -16.27
C PRO A 314 27.10 12.93 -16.72
N GLY A 315 26.64 13.78 -15.82
CA GLY A 315 25.63 14.82 -16.07
C GLY A 315 24.23 14.43 -15.61
N GLY A 316 23.31 15.41 -15.69
CA GLY A 316 21.93 15.29 -15.19
C GLY A 316 21.76 15.72 -13.74
N GLN A 317 20.52 15.68 -13.27
CA GLN A 317 20.17 16.20 -11.94
C GLN A 317 20.23 15.15 -10.81
N PHE A 318 20.19 13.84 -11.15
CA PHE A 318 20.10 12.79 -10.13
C PHE A 318 21.47 12.37 -9.63
N THR A 319 21.60 12.25 -8.30
CA THR A 319 22.84 11.85 -7.63
C THR A 319 23.42 10.54 -8.15
N ILE A 320 22.58 9.52 -8.39
CA ILE A 320 23.01 8.21 -8.88
C ILE A 320 22.52 8.07 -10.32
N CYS A 321 23.48 8.08 -11.25
CA CYS A 321 23.25 8.05 -12.68
C CYS A 321 24.30 7.16 -13.35
N ASP A 322 23.92 6.42 -14.38
CA ASP A 322 24.82 5.56 -15.18
C ASP A 322 25.26 6.20 -16.52
N GLY A 323 24.82 7.44 -16.75
CA GLY A 323 25.10 8.19 -17.98
C GLY A 323 24.15 7.89 -19.15
N SER A 324 23.40 6.79 -19.09
CA SER A 324 22.47 6.44 -20.19
C SER A 324 21.15 7.21 -20.10
N HIS A 325 20.75 7.66 -18.91
CA HIS A 325 19.52 8.40 -18.67
C HIS A 325 19.75 9.53 -17.66
N THR A 326 19.85 10.76 -18.17
CA THR A 326 20.10 11.95 -17.32
C THR A 326 18.80 12.63 -16.85
N THR A 327 17.69 12.37 -17.52
CA THR A 327 16.36 13.00 -17.26
C THR A 327 15.51 12.27 -16.25
N TYR A 328 15.72 10.98 -16.06
CA TYR A 328 14.94 10.15 -15.14
C TYR A 328 15.84 9.49 -14.10
N PRO A 329 15.33 9.28 -12.86
CA PRO A 329 16.08 8.53 -11.87
C PRO A 329 16.29 7.09 -12.33
N MET A 330 17.42 6.49 -11.96
CA MET A 330 17.67 5.06 -12.21
C MET A 330 16.52 4.22 -11.68
N SER A 331 16.12 3.21 -12.46
CA SER A 331 15.02 2.33 -12.04
C SER A 331 15.39 1.53 -10.76
N PRO A 332 14.42 1.26 -9.87
CA PRO A 332 14.68 0.43 -8.69
C PRO A 332 15.16 -0.99 -9.03
N PHE A 333 14.78 -1.49 -10.20
CA PHE A 333 15.24 -2.80 -10.70
C PHE A 333 16.71 -2.75 -11.08
N ALA A 334 17.12 -1.78 -11.91
CA ALA A 334 18.52 -1.60 -12.31
C ALA A 334 19.45 -1.40 -11.10
N ALA A 335 19.07 -0.53 -10.16
CA ALA A 335 19.84 -0.33 -8.94
C ALA A 335 19.99 -1.62 -8.11
N HIS A 336 18.93 -2.45 -8.02
CA HIS A 336 18.99 -3.72 -7.31
C HIS A 336 19.84 -4.76 -8.06
N ASP A 337 19.79 -4.77 -9.38
CA ASP A 337 20.59 -5.66 -10.21
C ASP A 337 22.09 -5.34 -10.06
N HIS A 338 22.47 -4.05 -10.16
CA HIS A 338 23.85 -3.63 -9.88
C HIS A 338 24.28 -4.00 -8.47
N PHE A 339 23.44 -3.78 -7.47
CA PHE A 339 23.70 -4.18 -6.09
C PHE A 339 24.02 -5.68 -5.98
N LYS A 340 23.17 -6.52 -6.56
CA LYS A 340 23.32 -7.98 -6.51
C LYS A 340 24.52 -8.49 -7.29
N ARG A 341 24.78 -7.93 -8.45
CA ARG A 341 25.93 -8.31 -9.28
C ARG A 341 27.27 -7.98 -8.61
N THR A 342 27.33 -6.83 -7.92
CA THR A 342 28.55 -6.40 -7.22
C THR A 342 28.90 -7.33 -6.07
N LEU A 343 27.91 -7.82 -5.32
CA LEU A 343 28.13 -8.70 -4.17
C LEU A 343 28.17 -10.20 -4.51
N ARG A 344 27.92 -10.58 -5.77
CA ARG A 344 27.89 -11.98 -6.20
C ARG A 344 29.25 -12.64 -6.01
N GLY A 345 29.28 -13.83 -5.41
CA GLY A 345 30.49 -14.60 -5.16
C GLY A 345 31.34 -14.09 -4.01
N SER A 346 30.98 -12.98 -3.34
CA SER A 346 31.64 -12.51 -2.13
C SER A 346 30.97 -13.12 -0.86
N LYS A 347 31.63 -12.99 0.27
CA LYS A 347 31.03 -13.36 1.59
C LYS A 347 29.73 -12.58 1.85
N TRP A 348 29.54 -11.44 1.17
CA TRP A 348 28.42 -10.53 1.33
C TRP A 348 27.24 -10.81 0.39
N GLU A 349 27.28 -11.86 -0.40
CA GLU A 349 26.22 -12.21 -1.37
C GLU A 349 24.83 -12.39 -0.70
N LYS A 350 24.81 -12.78 0.59
CA LYS A 350 23.59 -12.95 1.38
C LYS A 350 22.91 -11.63 1.74
N ILE A 351 23.57 -10.49 1.60
CA ILE A 351 22.95 -9.18 1.78
C ILE A 351 21.83 -9.01 0.74
N ARG A 352 20.60 -8.82 1.22
CA ARG A 352 19.40 -8.84 0.37
C ARG A 352 19.19 -7.55 -0.42
N GLY A 353 19.78 -6.44 0.02
CA GLY A 353 19.65 -5.14 -0.66
C GLY A 353 19.81 -3.96 0.31
N PHE A 354 19.44 -2.80 -0.15
CA PHE A 354 19.62 -1.51 0.56
C PHE A 354 18.97 -1.46 1.96
N HIS A 355 17.94 -2.26 2.21
CA HIS A 355 17.30 -2.31 3.53
C HIS A 355 18.22 -2.87 4.61
N THR A 356 19.17 -3.73 4.26
CA THR A 356 20.18 -4.22 5.20
C THR A 356 21.03 -3.04 5.71
N PHE A 357 21.49 -2.16 4.84
CA PHE A 357 22.24 -0.96 5.25
C PHE A 357 21.39 -0.02 6.13
N ARG A 358 20.11 0.13 5.81
CA ARG A 358 19.20 0.92 6.64
C ARG A 358 19.03 0.33 8.04
N HIS A 359 18.92 -0.99 8.14
CA HIS A 359 18.89 -1.67 9.45
C HIS A 359 20.24 -1.53 10.16
N SER A 360 21.34 -1.68 9.45
CA SER A 360 22.69 -1.50 9.97
C SER A 360 22.93 -0.08 10.50
N PHE A 361 22.51 0.94 9.77
CA PHE A 361 22.62 2.34 10.18
C PHE A 361 21.88 2.56 11.52
N ALA A 362 20.60 2.17 11.61
CA ALA A 362 19.85 2.31 12.85
C ALA A 362 20.42 1.49 14.00
N SER A 363 20.86 0.24 13.73
CA SER A 363 21.42 -0.65 14.74
C SER A 363 22.75 -0.13 15.30
N ASN A 364 23.63 0.39 14.43
CA ASN A 364 24.93 0.94 14.85
C ASN A 364 24.77 2.26 15.63
N LEU A 365 23.83 3.12 15.25
CA LEU A 365 23.51 4.33 16.01
C LEU A 365 22.94 3.97 17.39
N ALA A 366 22.05 2.99 17.43
CA ALA A 366 21.50 2.49 18.67
C ALA A 366 22.60 1.89 19.57
N ALA A 367 23.49 1.07 19.02
CA ALA A 367 24.62 0.51 19.75
C ALA A 367 25.63 1.57 20.25
N ALA A 368 25.73 2.69 19.53
CA ALA A 368 26.55 3.85 19.93
C ALA A 368 25.81 4.81 20.87
N SER A 369 24.65 4.44 21.40
CA SER A 369 23.91 5.24 22.39
C SER A 369 23.34 6.56 21.87
N VAL A 370 23.15 6.69 20.57
CA VAL A 370 22.53 7.87 20.00
C VAL A 370 21.05 7.94 20.43
N ASP A 371 20.62 9.14 20.85
CA ASP A 371 19.21 9.35 21.27
C ASP A 371 18.23 8.87 20.19
N GLN A 372 17.22 8.12 20.61
CA GLN A 372 16.22 7.52 19.70
C GLN A 372 15.51 8.58 18.85
N ARG A 373 15.32 9.80 19.36
CA ARG A 373 14.69 10.89 18.61
C ARG A 373 15.54 11.32 17.42
N ILE A 374 16.86 11.37 17.59
CA ILE A 374 17.82 11.68 16.53
C ILE A 374 17.82 10.56 15.48
N ILE A 375 17.83 9.30 15.93
CA ILE A 375 17.73 8.14 15.01
C ILE A 375 16.44 8.22 14.20
N ASP A 376 15.30 8.51 14.84
CA ASP A 376 14.00 8.61 14.17
C ASP A 376 13.96 9.77 13.16
N GLU A 377 14.57 10.91 13.48
CA GLU A 377 14.70 12.07 12.59
C GLU A 377 15.50 11.70 11.34
N TRP A 378 16.68 11.11 11.50
CA TRP A 378 17.56 10.74 10.38
C TRP A 378 16.99 9.58 9.55
N MET A 379 16.26 8.65 10.17
CA MET A 379 15.63 7.52 9.49
C MET A 379 14.30 7.89 8.80
N GLY A 380 13.63 8.94 9.24
CA GLY A 380 12.27 9.29 8.80
C GLY A 380 11.24 8.21 9.21
N HIS A 381 10.36 8.52 10.15
CA HIS A 381 9.28 7.71 10.70
C HIS A 381 9.59 6.20 10.88
N GLN A 382 9.92 5.83 12.08
CA GLN A 382 9.94 4.43 12.51
C GLN A 382 8.64 4.12 13.25
N THR A 383 8.10 2.92 13.01
CA THR A 383 7.01 2.39 13.83
C THR A 383 7.57 1.90 15.16
N GLU A 384 6.75 1.89 16.22
CA GLU A 384 7.14 1.34 17.52
C GLU A 384 7.60 -0.13 17.41
N GLU A 385 7.02 -0.89 16.49
CA GLU A 385 7.44 -2.27 16.19
C GLU A 385 8.89 -2.33 15.67
N MET A 386 9.29 -1.37 14.84
CA MET A 386 10.68 -1.28 14.36
C MET A 386 11.62 -0.87 15.48
N ARG A 387 11.26 0.09 16.33
CA ARG A 387 12.07 0.49 17.50
C ARG A 387 12.31 -0.69 18.45
N LYS A 388 11.28 -1.49 18.74
CA LYS A 388 11.41 -2.70 19.56
C LYS A 388 12.47 -3.67 19.03
N ARG A 389 12.65 -3.77 17.72
CA ARG A 389 13.64 -4.65 17.10
C ARG A 389 15.08 -4.21 17.31
N TYR A 390 15.34 -2.93 17.61
CA TYR A 390 16.69 -2.41 17.91
C TYR A 390 17.02 -2.43 19.42
N ARG A 391 16.05 -2.52 20.31
CA ARG A 391 16.25 -2.46 21.76
C ARG A 391 17.19 -3.51 22.31
N HIS A 392 17.26 -4.69 21.70
CA HIS A 392 18.18 -5.77 22.16
C HIS A 392 19.66 -5.48 21.82
N LEU A 393 19.94 -4.50 20.99
CA LEU A 393 21.29 -4.10 20.58
C LEU A 393 21.98 -3.16 21.57
N PHE A 394 21.38 -2.96 22.75
CA PHE A 394 21.95 -2.16 23.86
C PHE A 394 22.45 -2.99 25.07
N PRO A 395 23.10 -4.18 24.90
CA PRO A 395 23.43 -5.01 26.04
C PRO A 395 24.41 -4.34 27.00
N ASP A 396 25.39 -3.58 26.47
CA ASP A 396 26.37 -2.88 27.31
C ASP A 396 25.75 -1.71 28.07
N GLN A 397 24.81 -0.97 27.46
CA GLN A 397 24.05 0.07 28.15
C GLN A 397 23.13 -0.50 29.22
N GLN A 398 22.43 -1.59 28.91
CA GLN A 398 21.56 -2.27 29.89
C GLN A 398 22.39 -2.80 31.05
N ARG A 399 23.59 -3.34 30.77
CA ARG A 399 24.53 -3.77 31.79
C ARG A 399 25.05 -2.60 32.59
N ALA A 400 25.54 -1.53 31.94
CA ALA A 400 26.00 -0.32 32.60
C ALA A 400 24.90 0.34 33.46
N ALA A 401 23.64 0.37 32.97
CA ALA A 401 22.51 0.88 33.74
C ALA A 401 22.20 0.03 34.97
N ILE A 402 22.21 -1.29 34.82
CA ILE A 402 22.02 -2.22 35.95
C ILE A 402 23.18 -2.07 36.94
N ASP A 403 24.43 -2.03 36.45
CA ASP A 403 25.61 -1.91 37.29
C ASP A 403 25.66 -0.54 38.02
N SER A 404 25.15 0.54 37.40
CA SER A 404 25.07 1.85 38.05
C SER A 404 24.07 1.90 39.20
N VAL A 405 23.04 1.06 39.17
CA VAL A 405 21.98 1.01 40.21
C VAL A 405 22.25 -0.08 41.23
N PHE A 406 22.70 -1.24 40.77
CA PHE A 406 22.83 -2.43 41.61
C PHE A 406 24.28 -2.97 41.68
N GLY A 407 25.21 -2.38 40.93
CA GLY A 407 26.61 -2.74 40.99
C GLY A 407 27.16 -2.51 42.40
N ARG A 408 28.00 -3.45 42.90
CA ARG A 408 28.70 -3.22 44.16
C ARG A 408 29.62 -1.99 43.99
N ASN A 409 29.31 -0.94 44.75
CA ASN A 409 30.24 0.20 44.88
C ASN A 409 31.58 -0.41 45.39
N GLY A 410 32.52 -0.58 44.45
CA GLY A 410 33.86 -0.93 44.82
C GLY A 410 34.43 0.16 45.67
N LYS A 411 34.77 -0.19 46.92
CA LYS A 411 35.63 0.64 47.76
C LYS A 411 37.00 0.80 47.11
#